data_f017c67a4821277e5becd723c4564e35
#
_entry.id   f017c67a4821277e5becd723c4564e35
#
_cell.length_a   1.000
_cell.length_b   1.000
_cell.length_c   1.000
_cell.angle_alpha   90.00
_cell.angle_beta   90.00
_cell.angle_gamma   90.00
#
_symmetry.space_group_name_H-M   'P 1'
#
loop_
_entity.id
_entity.type
_entity.pdbx_description
1 polymer ?
#
loop_
_entity_poly.entity_id
_entity_poly.type
_entity_poly.pdbx_seq_one_letter_code
_entity_poly.pdbx_strand_id
1 'polypeptide(L)'
;VPRIVRLHLPENQRILAISDVHGNLEYLQRLLEKVGFGEDDVLFLVGDMLEKGPRSLDLLHYVMELQHTRNVYPICGNCEGLWQFMLEPDHRGHLKDYLLHRKNSLLNEMIETVAPPVTADSDMEGLVQEVQRRFRMELEWLRTLPNMILTDHLLFVHAGVQPDVPLEQQDRFRVMD
;
A
#
# COMPACT_ATOMS: atom_id res chain seq x y z
N VAL A 1 14.26 9.51 -5.70
CA VAL A 1 15.04 8.28 -5.47
C VAL A 1 14.12 7.25 -4.81
N PRO A 2 14.08 6.01 -5.28
CA PRO A 2 13.27 4.95 -4.66
C PRO A 2 13.87 4.51 -3.33
N ARG A 3 12.99 4.08 -2.42
CA ARG A 3 13.40 3.44 -1.16
C ARG A 3 13.62 1.95 -1.42
N ILE A 4 14.84 1.49 -1.20
CA ILE A 4 15.24 0.09 -1.39
C ILE A 4 15.54 -0.54 -0.03
N VAL A 5 14.91 -1.68 0.24
CA VAL A 5 15.23 -2.53 1.39
C VAL A 5 16.01 -3.74 0.91
N ARG A 6 17.06 -4.12 1.63
CA ARG A 6 17.87 -5.32 1.36
C ARG A 6 17.60 -6.34 2.46
N LEU A 7 17.21 -7.55 2.05
CA LEU A 7 16.91 -8.66 2.96
C LEU A 7 17.80 -9.86 2.66
N HIS A 8 18.33 -10.46 3.71
CA HIS A 8 18.93 -11.79 3.64
C HIS A 8 17.91 -12.81 4.16
N LEU A 9 17.48 -13.69 3.30
CA LEU A 9 16.52 -14.74 3.63
C LEU A 9 17.28 -16.05 3.88
N PRO A 10 16.89 -16.85 4.90
CA PRO A 10 17.44 -18.19 5.09
C PRO A 10 17.23 -19.06 3.84
N GLU A 11 18.23 -19.92 3.56
CA GLU A 11 18.10 -20.91 2.49
C GLU A 11 16.89 -21.83 2.73
N ASN A 12 16.20 -22.23 1.65
CA ASN A 12 15.06 -23.13 1.67
C ASN A 12 13.76 -22.61 2.28
N GLN A 13 13.62 -21.31 2.56
CA GLN A 13 12.31 -20.75 2.90
C GLN A 13 11.39 -20.71 1.66
N ARG A 14 10.13 -21.07 1.86
CA ARG A 14 9.11 -20.88 0.82
C ARG A 14 8.78 -19.40 0.70
N ILE A 15 8.94 -18.87 -0.51
CA ILE A 15 8.64 -17.48 -0.83
C ILE A 15 7.36 -17.43 -1.63
N LEU A 16 6.42 -16.62 -1.19
CA LEU A 16 5.17 -16.30 -1.87
C LEU A 16 5.19 -14.83 -2.28
N ALA A 17 4.68 -14.54 -3.47
CA ALA A 17 4.49 -13.17 -3.95
C ALA A 17 3.07 -12.99 -4.45
N ILE A 18 2.40 -11.93 -4.00
CA ILE A 18 1.03 -11.56 -4.37
C ILE A 18 1.03 -10.08 -4.70
N SER A 19 0.40 -9.70 -5.81
CA SER A 19 0.25 -8.32 -6.27
C SER A 19 -1.22 -7.98 -6.44
N ASP A 20 -1.54 -6.68 -6.48
CA ASP A 20 -2.83 -6.14 -6.92
C ASP A 20 -4.05 -6.69 -6.14
N VAL A 21 -3.95 -6.71 -4.83
CA VAL A 21 -5.05 -7.19 -3.95
C VAL A 21 -6.24 -6.22 -3.97
N HIS A 22 -5.97 -4.92 -4.12
CA HIS A 22 -6.99 -3.89 -4.30
C HIS A 22 -8.17 -3.99 -3.33
N GLY A 23 -7.92 -3.95 -2.01
CA GLY A 23 -8.99 -3.93 -1.00
C GLY A 23 -9.82 -5.22 -0.91
N ASN A 24 -9.41 -6.30 -1.60
CA ASN A 24 -10.12 -7.58 -1.56
C ASN A 24 -9.62 -8.48 -0.42
N LEU A 25 -9.84 -8.05 0.82
CA LEU A 25 -9.37 -8.72 2.02
C LEU A 25 -9.74 -10.21 2.05
N GLU A 26 -10.99 -10.56 1.76
CA GLU A 26 -11.47 -11.95 1.82
C GLU A 26 -10.76 -12.86 0.81
N TYR A 27 -10.43 -12.33 -0.38
CA TYR A 27 -9.68 -13.11 -1.37
C TYR A 27 -8.24 -13.34 -0.91
N LEU A 28 -7.58 -12.33 -0.33
CA LEU A 28 -6.25 -12.50 0.25
C LEU A 28 -6.27 -13.56 1.36
N GLN A 29 -7.19 -13.47 2.30
CA GLN A 29 -7.32 -14.43 3.40
C GLN A 29 -7.53 -15.86 2.90
N ARG A 30 -8.47 -16.06 1.97
CA ARG A 30 -8.74 -17.38 1.36
C ARG A 30 -7.53 -17.89 0.57
N LEU A 31 -6.80 -17.03 -0.10
CA LEU A 31 -5.60 -17.42 -0.84
C LEU A 31 -4.51 -17.89 0.12
N LEU A 32 -4.25 -17.15 1.19
CA LEU A 32 -3.26 -17.50 2.21
C LEU A 32 -3.63 -18.83 2.91
N GLU A 33 -4.91 -19.03 3.24
CA GLU A 33 -5.41 -20.29 3.76
C GLU A 33 -5.21 -21.44 2.77
N LYS A 34 -5.60 -21.24 1.51
CA LYS A 34 -5.49 -22.26 0.46
C LYS A 34 -4.06 -22.72 0.20
N VAL A 35 -3.09 -21.81 0.25
CA VAL A 35 -1.68 -22.15 0.08
C VAL A 35 -1.02 -22.62 1.38
N GLY A 36 -1.74 -22.62 2.50
CA GLY A 36 -1.23 -22.99 3.81
C GLY A 36 -0.09 -22.08 4.26
N PHE A 37 -0.27 -20.75 4.18
CA PHE A 37 0.74 -19.78 4.60
C PHE A 37 1.01 -19.90 6.11
N GLY A 38 2.25 -20.20 6.47
CA GLY A 38 2.69 -20.51 7.82
C GLY A 38 3.80 -19.61 8.36
N GLU A 39 4.30 -19.96 9.54
CA GLU A 39 5.30 -19.14 10.27
C GLU A 39 6.67 -19.10 9.57
N ASP A 40 7.03 -20.20 8.91
CA ASP A 40 8.31 -20.33 8.21
C ASP A 40 8.30 -19.75 6.78
N ASP A 41 7.13 -19.37 6.28
CA ASP A 41 7.00 -18.80 4.95
C ASP A 41 7.34 -17.32 4.93
N VAL A 42 7.72 -16.83 3.74
CA VAL A 42 7.93 -15.41 3.45
C VAL A 42 6.90 -14.96 2.42
N LEU A 43 6.18 -13.89 2.71
CA LEU A 43 5.20 -13.28 1.81
C LEU A 43 5.63 -11.88 1.39
N PHE A 44 5.77 -11.68 0.09
CA PHE A 44 5.87 -10.34 -0.50
C PHE A 44 4.51 -9.91 -1.06
N LEU A 45 4.01 -8.76 -0.57
CA LEU A 45 2.86 -8.09 -1.16
C LEU A 45 3.39 -7.00 -2.09
N VAL A 46 3.33 -7.26 -3.39
CA VAL A 46 4.09 -6.52 -4.40
C VAL A 46 3.27 -5.34 -4.96
N GLY A 47 2.81 -4.47 -4.07
CA GLY A 47 2.11 -3.24 -4.41
C GLY A 47 0.63 -3.40 -4.75
N ASP A 48 -0.05 -2.28 -4.88
CA ASP A 48 -1.48 -2.14 -5.19
C ASP A 48 -2.37 -3.00 -4.29
N MET A 49 -2.07 -2.97 -3.00
CA MET A 49 -2.88 -3.65 -1.98
C MET A 49 -4.22 -2.96 -1.78
N LEU A 50 -4.23 -1.63 -1.86
CA LEU A 50 -5.34 -0.75 -1.52
C LEU A 50 -6.04 -0.23 -2.77
N GLU A 51 -7.13 0.52 -2.57
CA GLU A 51 -7.93 1.14 -3.63
C GLU A 51 -8.73 0.15 -4.49
N LYS A 52 -9.72 0.66 -5.20
CA LYS A 52 -10.58 -0.05 -6.17
C LYS A 52 -11.54 -1.09 -5.56
N GLY A 53 -11.13 -1.83 -4.58
CA GLY A 53 -11.94 -2.85 -3.91
C GLY A 53 -12.66 -2.32 -2.66
N PRO A 54 -13.49 -3.16 -2.01
CA PRO A 54 -14.49 -2.68 -1.06
C PRO A 54 -13.98 -2.49 0.38
N ARG A 55 -12.77 -2.96 0.73
CA ARG A 55 -12.31 -3.04 2.12
C ARG A 55 -10.82 -2.70 2.25
N SER A 56 -10.41 -1.52 1.76
CA SER A 56 -9.01 -1.08 1.78
C SER A 56 -8.51 -0.83 3.20
N LEU A 57 -9.31 -0.23 4.07
CA LEU A 57 -8.93 0.05 5.46
C LEU A 57 -8.78 -1.24 6.27
N ASP A 58 -9.70 -2.16 6.13
CA ASP A 58 -9.62 -3.45 6.80
C ASP A 58 -8.42 -4.27 6.30
N LEU A 59 -8.14 -4.23 4.99
CA LEU A 59 -6.97 -4.89 4.42
C LEU A 59 -5.67 -4.27 4.94
N LEU A 60 -5.61 -2.94 5.04
CA LEU A 60 -4.46 -2.23 5.60
C LEU A 60 -4.17 -2.72 7.03
N HIS A 61 -5.18 -2.73 7.90
CA HIS A 61 -5.05 -3.23 9.27
C HIS A 61 -4.63 -4.71 9.31
N TYR A 62 -5.20 -5.54 8.44
CA TYR A 62 -4.83 -6.96 8.35
C TYR A 62 -3.35 -7.15 7.94
N VAL A 63 -2.86 -6.39 6.96
CA VAL A 63 -1.45 -6.48 6.54
C VAL A 63 -0.51 -5.96 7.63
N MET A 64 -0.86 -4.87 8.31
CA MET A 64 -0.10 -4.38 9.46
C MET A 64 0.01 -5.44 10.56
N GLU A 65 -1.08 -6.13 10.88
CA GLU A 65 -1.09 -7.22 11.88
C GLU A 65 -0.27 -8.44 11.41
N LEU A 66 -0.38 -8.82 10.14
CA LEU A 66 0.44 -9.91 9.59
C LEU A 66 1.93 -9.62 9.69
N GLN A 67 2.37 -8.38 9.49
CA GLN A 67 3.78 -8.00 9.65
C GLN A 67 4.29 -8.16 11.08
N HIS A 68 3.43 -8.04 12.09
CA HIS A 68 3.81 -8.25 13.49
C HIS A 68 3.93 -9.72 13.85
N THR A 69 3.23 -10.59 13.14
CA THR A 69 3.09 -12.01 13.51
C THR A 69 3.72 -12.98 12.51
N ARG A 70 4.11 -12.51 11.32
CA ARG A 70 4.62 -13.32 10.20
C ARG A 70 5.71 -12.57 9.42
N ASN A 71 6.41 -13.29 8.56
CA ASN A 71 7.39 -12.72 7.63
C ASN A 71 6.68 -12.13 6.40
N VAL A 72 6.10 -10.95 6.54
CA VAL A 72 5.36 -10.27 5.48
C VAL A 72 6.02 -8.95 5.12
N TYR A 73 6.29 -8.76 3.85
CA TYR A 73 7.02 -7.61 3.30
C TYR A 73 6.19 -6.91 2.23
N PRO A 74 5.39 -5.91 2.61
CA PRO A 74 4.65 -5.09 1.64
C PRO A 74 5.55 -4.10 0.93
N ILE A 75 5.26 -3.85 -0.35
CA ILE A 75 5.93 -2.93 -1.25
C ILE A 75 4.93 -1.88 -1.72
N CYS A 76 5.39 -0.67 -1.92
CA CYS A 76 4.58 0.43 -2.43
C CYS A 76 4.33 0.25 -3.94
N GLY A 77 3.08 0.10 -4.34
CA GLY A 77 2.61 0.25 -5.71
C GLY A 77 2.15 1.69 -6.01
N ASN A 78 1.60 1.92 -7.20
CA ASN A 78 1.11 3.25 -7.55
C ASN A 78 -0.10 3.68 -6.68
N CYS A 79 -0.94 2.76 -6.28
CA CYS A 79 -2.07 3.07 -5.39
C CYS A 79 -1.61 3.55 -4.01
N GLU A 80 -0.62 2.93 -3.39
CA GLU A 80 -0.03 3.40 -2.13
C GLU A 80 0.77 4.71 -2.31
N GLY A 81 1.45 4.87 -3.45
CA GLY A 81 2.19 6.09 -3.79
C GLY A 81 1.28 7.31 -3.98
N LEU A 82 0.09 7.11 -4.54
CA LEU A 82 -0.92 8.15 -4.75
C LEU A 82 -1.34 8.81 -3.43
N TRP A 83 -1.41 8.06 -2.34
CA TRP A 83 -1.78 8.56 -1.02
C TRP A 83 -0.85 9.63 -0.49
N GLN A 84 0.45 9.45 -0.65
CA GLN A 84 1.45 10.43 -0.22
C GLN A 84 1.28 11.74 -0.96
N PHE A 85 1.00 11.65 -2.26
CA PHE A 85 0.78 12.79 -3.13
C PHE A 85 -0.54 13.52 -2.84
N MET A 86 -1.64 12.79 -2.69
CA MET A 86 -2.99 13.37 -2.49
C MET A 86 -3.14 14.13 -1.17
N LEU A 87 -2.37 13.78 -0.14
CA LEU A 87 -2.43 14.44 1.17
C LEU A 87 -1.59 15.71 1.24
N GLU A 88 -0.83 16.06 0.21
CA GLU A 88 -0.09 17.33 0.14
C GLU A 88 -1.05 18.51 -0.11
N PRO A 89 -0.82 19.68 0.53
CA PRO A 89 -1.72 20.83 0.41
C PRO A 89 -2.02 21.27 -1.02
N ASP A 90 -1.01 21.22 -1.90
CA ASP A 90 -1.11 21.65 -3.29
C ASP A 90 -2.06 20.77 -4.13
N HIS A 91 -2.43 19.59 -3.64
CA HIS A 91 -3.27 18.63 -4.36
C HIS A 91 -4.71 18.52 -3.84
N ARG A 92 -5.12 19.39 -2.89
CA ARG A 92 -6.47 19.38 -2.29
C ARG A 92 -7.63 19.47 -3.29
N GLY A 93 -7.46 20.24 -4.36
CA GLY A 93 -8.49 20.35 -5.41
C GLY A 93 -8.72 19.03 -6.15
N HIS A 94 -7.65 18.37 -6.51
CA HIS A 94 -7.69 17.04 -7.15
C HIS A 94 -8.22 15.97 -6.22
N LEU A 95 -7.91 16.06 -4.93
CA LEU A 95 -8.39 15.13 -3.92
C LEU A 95 -9.91 15.08 -3.83
N LYS A 96 -10.57 16.24 -3.79
CA LYS A 96 -12.04 16.31 -3.72
C LYS A 96 -12.70 15.62 -4.91
N ASP A 97 -12.20 15.93 -6.10
CA ASP A 97 -12.70 15.34 -7.35
C ASP A 97 -12.50 13.83 -7.38
N TYR A 98 -11.32 13.39 -6.95
CA TYR A 98 -11.00 11.97 -6.79
C TYR A 98 -12.00 11.24 -5.88
N LEU A 99 -12.28 11.79 -4.68
CA LEU A 99 -13.17 11.17 -3.70
C LEU A 99 -14.64 11.13 -4.15
N LEU A 100 -15.09 12.15 -4.86
CA LEU A 100 -16.46 12.19 -5.42
C LEU A 100 -16.67 11.12 -6.50
N HIS A 101 -15.63 10.78 -7.26
CA HIS A 101 -15.71 9.83 -8.37
C HIS A 101 -15.26 8.41 -8.01
N ARG A 102 -14.49 8.23 -6.92
CA ARG A 102 -13.98 6.93 -6.49
C ARG A 102 -14.52 6.53 -5.12
N LYS A 103 -15.65 5.81 -5.13
CA LYS A 103 -16.32 5.37 -3.90
C LYS A 103 -15.48 4.37 -3.09
N ASN A 104 -14.78 3.46 -3.76
CA ASN A 104 -13.95 2.45 -3.13
C ASN A 104 -12.50 2.94 -3.03
N SER A 105 -12.25 3.86 -2.13
CA SER A 105 -10.91 4.35 -1.83
C SER A 105 -10.63 4.31 -0.33
N LEU A 106 -9.38 4.08 0.03
CA LEU A 106 -8.95 4.07 1.42
C LEU A 106 -9.39 5.34 2.16
N LEU A 107 -9.25 6.53 1.52
CA LEU A 107 -9.60 7.79 2.17
C LEU A 107 -11.12 7.94 2.37
N ASN A 108 -11.93 7.51 1.42
CA ASN A 108 -13.38 7.50 1.67
C ASN A 108 -13.73 6.60 2.85
N GLU A 109 -13.16 5.40 2.92
CA GLU A 109 -13.35 4.50 4.07
C GLU A 109 -12.89 5.16 5.39
N MET A 110 -11.73 5.82 5.41
CA MET A 110 -11.24 6.57 6.58
C MET A 110 -12.18 7.73 6.95
N ILE A 111 -12.64 8.52 5.97
CA ILE A 111 -13.55 9.64 6.19
C ILE A 111 -14.88 9.14 6.76
N GLU A 112 -15.45 8.09 6.23
CA GLU A 112 -16.72 7.52 6.67
C GLU A 112 -16.71 7.05 8.15
N THR A 113 -15.52 6.84 8.73
CA THR A 113 -15.40 6.55 10.17
C THR A 113 -15.49 7.79 11.05
N VAL A 114 -15.24 8.99 10.51
CA VAL A 114 -15.10 10.25 11.29
C VAL A 114 -16.08 11.34 10.87
N ALA A 115 -16.65 11.23 9.68
CA ALA A 115 -17.54 12.23 9.09
C ALA A 115 -18.56 11.60 8.12
N PRO A 116 -19.62 12.34 7.73
CA PRO A 116 -20.46 11.94 6.61
C PRO A 116 -19.66 11.79 5.30
N PRO A 117 -20.19 11.06 4.29
CA PRO A 117 -19.57 10.94 2.97
C PRO A 117 -19.29 12.30 2.32
N VAL A 118 -18.22 12.36 1.54
CA VAL A 118 -17.80 13.58 0.84
C VAL A 118 -18.86 14.04 -0.15
N THR A 119 -19.14 15.35 -0.13
CA THR A 119 -20.05 16.04 -1.05
C THR A 119 -19.32 17.22 -1.71
N ALA A 120 -20.01 17.87 -2.66
CA ALA A 120 -19.48 19.09 -3.30
C ALA A 120 -19.19 20.22 -2.30
N ASP A 121 -19.95 20.28 -1.19
CA ASP A 121 -19.85 21.34 -0.18
C ASP A 121 -18.94 20.96 1.00
N SER A 122 -18.30 19.77 0.97
CA SER A 122 -17.43 19.31 2.04
C SER A 122 -16.20 20.19 2.22
N ASP A 123 -15.85 20.49 3.48
CA ASP A 123 -14.59 21.13 3.87
C ASP A 123 -13.46 20.08 3.81
N MET A 124 -12.75 20.06 2.70
CA MET A 124 -11.67 19.11 2.48
C MET A 124 -10.48 19.32 3.41
N GLU A 125 -10.19 20.56 3.81
CA GLU A 125 -9.06 20.82 4.72
C GLU A 125 -9.33 20.25 6.10
N GLY A 126 -10.51 20.52 6.66
CA GLY A 126 -10.93 19.97 7.95
C GLY A 126 -11.01 18.45 7.93
N LEU A 127 -11.54 17.85 6.87
CA LEU A 127 -11.62 16.39 6.72
C LEU A 127 -10.22 15.75 6.66
N VAL A 128 -9.31 16.30 5.89
CA VAL A 128 -7.94 15.78 5.79
C VAL A 128 -7.21 15.89 7.11
N GLN A 129 -7.33 17.01 7.82
CA GLN A 129 -6.73 17.19 9.16
C GLN A 129 -7.26 16.14 10.14
N GLU A 130 -8.58 15.87 10.12
CA GLU A 130 -9.18 14.86 11.00
C GLU A 130 -8.70 13.44 10.65
N VAL A 131 -8.63 13.09 9.36
CA VAL A 131 -8.07 11.81 8.91
C VAL A 131 -6.61 11.69 9.33
N GLN A 132 -5.79 12.71 9.11
CA GLN A 132 -4.38 12.69 9.50
C GLN A 132 -4.19 12.53 11.02
N ARG A 133 -5.09 13.11 11.81
CA ARG A 133 -5.09 12.97 13.27
C ARG A 133 -5.50 11.56 13.71
N ARG A 134 -6.58 11.04 13.13
CA ARG A 134 -7.20 9.76 13.53
C ARG A 134 -6.42 8.55 13.05
N PHE A 135 -5.89 8.62 11.83
CA PHE A 135 -5.19 7.53 11.15
C PHE A 135 -3.68 7.78 11.02
N ARG A 136 -3.10 8.46 12.01
CA ARG A 136 -1.68 8.83 11.96
C ARG A 136 -0.77 7.61 11.80
N MET A 137 -1.07 6.50 12.46
CA MET A 137 -0.24 5.28 12.43
C MET A 137 -0.32 4.61 11.05
N GLU A 138 -1.50 4.52 10.48
CA GLU A 138 -1.74 3.94 9.16
C GLU A 138 -1.05 4.74 8.04
N LEU A 139 -1.19 6.07 8.10
CA LEU A 139 -0.54 6.98 7.14
C LEU A 139 0.98 6.96 7.27
N GLU A 140 1.51 6.86 8.49
CA GLU A 140 2.95 6.73 8.71
C GLU A 140 3.45 5.37 8.18
N TRP A 141 2.72 4.28 8.44
CA TRP A 141 3.04 2.98 7.90
C TRP A 141 3.12 3.00 6.37
N LEU A 142 2.13 3.59 5.67
CA LEU A 142 2.14 3.77 4.22
C LEU A 142 3.38 4.52 3.73
N ARG A 143 3.83 5.55 4.46
CA ARG A 143 5.05 6.30 4.15
C ARG A 143 6.32 5.48 4.31
N THR A 144 6.29 4.44 5.13
CA THR A 144 7.46 3.58 5.37
C THR A 144 7.63 2.49 4.32
N LEU A 145 6.63 2.23 3.48
CA LEU A 145 6.70 1.19 2.46
C LEU A 145 7.87 1.41 1.49
N PRO A 146 8.69 0.37 1.24
CA PRO A 146 9.73 0.45 0.22
C PRO A 146 9.13 0.43 -1.18
N ASN A 147 9.86 0.98 -2.14
CA ASN A 147 9.52 0.84 -3.56
C ASN A 147 10.07 -0.45 -4.16
N MET A 148 11.15 -0.97 -3.57
CA MET A 148 11.80 -2.21 -3.99
C MET A 148 12.34 -2.97 -2.79
N ILE A 149 12.30 -4.29 -2.87
CA ILE A 149 12.99 -5.18 -1.92
C ILE A 149 13.93 -6.08 -2.71
N LEU A 150 15.21 -6.02 -2.37
CA LEU A 150 16.26 -6.86 -2.94
C LEU A 150 16.65 -7.93 -1.93
N THR A 151 16.59 -9.19 -2.36
CA THR A 151 17.18 -10.32 -1.63
C THR A 151 18.52 -10.71 -2.27
N ASP A 152 19.13 -11.78 -1.80
CA ASP A 152 20.40 -12.28 -2.39
C ASP A 152 20.21 -12.71 -3.85
N HIS A 153 19.00 -13.10 -4.27
CA HIS A 153 18.72 -13.67 -5.58
C HIS A 153 17.54 -13.05 -6.32
N LEU A 154 16.68 -12.27 -5.67
CA LEU A 154 15.43 -11.75 -6.22
C LEU A 154 15.29 -10.26 -5.96
N LEU A 155 14.71 -9.57 -6.92
CA LEU A 155 14.24 -8.21 -6.80
C LEU A 155 12.71 -8.19 -6.88
N PHE A 156 12.07 -7.67 -5.84
CA PHE A 156 10.63 -7.43 -5.83
C PHE A 156 10.37 -5.95 -6.06
N VAL A 157 9.57 -5.65 -7.07
CA VAL A 157 9.16 -4.30 -7.49
C VAL A 157 7.79 -4.39 -8.13
N HIS A 158 6.94 -3.37 -7.96
CA HIS A 158 5.56 -3.43 -8.44
C HIS A 158 5.47 -3.43 -9.97
N ALA A 159 6.02 -2.41 -10.64
CA ALA A 159 5.94 -2.30 -12.09
C ALA A 159 7.19 -2.89 -12.77
N GLY A 160 8.36 -2.27 -12.57
CA GLY A 160 9.57 -2.73 -13.21
C GLY A 160 10.76 -1.80 -12.96
N VAL A 161 11.90 -2.16 -13.54
CA VAL A 161 13.13 -1.35 -13.49
C VAL A 161 13.65 -1.06 -14.89
N GLN A 162 14.30 0.08 -15.06
CA GLN A 162 15.00 0.42 -16.32
C GLN A 162 16.31 -0.36 -16.38
N PRO A 163 16.57 -1.15 -17.47
CA PRO A 163 17.70 -2.08 -17.50
C PRO A 163 19.08 -1.45 -17.31
N ASP A 164 19.30 -0.28 -17.87
CA ASP A 164 20.63 0.37 -17.89
C ASP A 164 20.81 1.43 -16.81
N VAL A 165 19.90 1.47 -15.83
CA VAL A 165 19.91 2.44 -14.73
C VAL A 165 20.16 1.70 -13.41
N PRO A 166 21.16 2.08 -12.60
CA PRO A 166 21.36 1.49 -11.28
C PRO A 166 20.09 1.58 -10.41
N LEU A 167 19.84 0.58 -9.56
CA LEU A 167 18.63 0.53 -8.74
C LEU A 167 18.42 1.79 -7.89
N GLU A 168 19.50 2.34 -7.35
CA GLU A 168 19.50 3.55 -6.51
C GLU A 168 19.20 4.83 -7.32
N GLN A 169 19.27 4.77 -8.63
CA GLN A 169 19.04 5.90 -9.54
C GLN A 169 17.72 5.75 -10.35
N GLN A 170 16.98 4.68 -10.12
CA GLN A 170 15.66 4.49 -10.73
C GLN A 170 14.72 5.65 -10.37
N ASP A 171 13.81 5.98 -11.26
CA ASP A 171 12.72 6.91 -10.95
C ASP A 171 11.72 6.23 -10.03
N ARG A 172 11.42 6.88 -8.88
CA ARG A 172 10.50 6.35 -7.88
C ARG A 172 9.10 6.06 -8.45
N PHE A 173 8.60 6.93 -9.31
CA PHE A 173 7.26 6.78 -9.87
C PHE A 173 7.21 5.66 -10.92
N ARG A 174 8.25 5.55 -11.76
CA ARG A 174 8.32 4.50 -12.78
C ARG A 174 8.45 3.08 -12.24
N VAL A 175 9.02 2.89 -11.08
CA VAL A 175 9.09 1.56 -10.46
C VAL A 175 7.79 1.14 -9.79
N MET A 176 6.83 2.06 -9.70
CA MET A 176 5.49 1.83 -9.15
C MET A 176 4.38 1.84 -10.20
N ASP A 177 4.64 2.34 -11.44
CA ASP A 177 3.60 2.56 -12.46
C ASP A 177 4.02 1.99 -13.84
#